data_52f9578fa6bc1746b683a96273cdf488
#
_entry.id   52f9578fa6bc1746b683a96273cdf488
#
_cell.length_a   1.000
_cell.length_b   1.000
_cell.length_c   1.000
_cell.angle_alpha   90.00
_cell.angle_beta   90.00
_cell.angle_gamma   90.00
#
_symmetry.space_group_name_H-M   'P 1'
#
loop_
_entity.id
_entity.type
_entity.pdbx_description
1 polymer ?
#
loop_
_entity_poly.entity_id
_entity_poly.type
_entity_poly.pdbx_seq_one_letter_code
_entity_poly.pdbx_strand_id
1 'polypeptide(L)'
;MIKYLLFCWYVILFLSCCEEERPGYATGELIFPDYRNVTIPVDIAPLSFYVNLPEMNENVQVSLSTRTYKLNRQGKEIRFSSLEWRELVTSDSVMNVYIQKKIDHLWNCVDSFKIYISSDPIDPYLSYRLIEPGYEVWGNMGIYQRCLANYEEGAIFENSRVKEICVNCHTTNQGNPEEYIFHQRPKPAGTILVKDGVVSNLNTDYSEKIKTLVYPSWHSSGKYIAFSVNKTVQAVHSQHRNRIEVMDLHSDIVILDVQKNILLTSSL
;
A
#
# COMPACT_ATOMS: atom_id res chain seq x y z
N MET A 1 -31.72 -3.84 -47.28
CA MET A 1 -31.12 -4.96 -46.49
C MET A 1 -29.60 -4.86 -46.38
N ILE A 2 -28.86 -4.33 -47.33
CA ILE A 2 -27.37 -4.24 -47.27
C ILE A 2 -26.81 -3.21 -46.29
N LYS A 3 -27.56 -2.16 -45.94
CA LYS A 3 -27.13 -1.11 -45.00
C LYS A 3 -27.05 -1.56 -43.54
N TYR A 4 -27.79 -2.57 -43.14
CA TYR A 4 -27.78 -3.08 -41.76
C TYR A 4 -26.68 -4.13 -41.50
N LEU A 5 -26.21 -4.79 -42.56
CA LEU A 5 -25.09 -5.73 -42.45
C LEU A 5 -23.73 -5.02 -42.25
N LEU A 6 -23.55 -3.84 -42.81
CA LEU A 6 -22.34 -3.03 -42.61
C LEU A 6 -22.25 -2.41 -41.22
N PHE A 7 -23.40 -2.12 -40.59
CA PHE A 7 -23.44 -1.56 -39.21
C PHE A 7 -23.10 -2.64 -38.19
N CYS A 8 -23.51 -3.88 -38.36
CA CYS A 8 -23.12 -4.97 -37.46
C CYS A 8 -21.63 -5.33 -37.55
N TRP A 9 -21.00 -5.13 -38.68
CA TRP A 9 -19.55 -5.38 -38.83
C TRP A 9 -18.70 -4.31 -38.14
N TYR A 10 -19.20 -3.06 -38.05
CA TYR A 10 -18.50 -1.97 -37.41
C TYR A 10 -18.59 -2.04 -35.85
N VAL A 11 -19.64 -2.66 -35.31
CA VAL A 11 -19.79 -2.84 -33.85
C VAL A 11 -18.92 -3.98 -33.30
N ILE A 12 -18.58 -4.97 -34.14
CA ILE A 12 -17.72 -6.11 -33.72
C ILE A 12 -16.24 -5.71 -33.65
N LEU A 13 -15.82 -4.63 -34.30
CA LEU A 13 -14.43 -4.14 -34.28
C LEU A 13 -14.06 -3.30 -33.04
N PHE A 14 -15.03 -2.93 -32.20
CA PHE A 14 -14.79 -2.17 -30.97
C PHE A 14 -14.85 -3.00 -29.69
N LEU A 15 -15.02 -4.32 -29.78
CA LEU A 15 -14.74 -5.23 -28.68
C LEU A 15 -13.25 -5.66 -28.74
N SER A 16 -12.36 -4.71 -28.94
CA SER A 16 -10.96 -4.88 -28.56
C SER A 16 -10.92 -4.92 -27.05
N CYS A 17 -10.89 -6.14 -26.52
CA CYS A 17 -10.58 -6.41 -25.14
C CYS A 17 -9.34 -5.58 -24.79
N CYS A 18 -9.46 -4.61 -23.90
CA CYS A 18 -8.31 -4.07 -23.18
C CYS A 18 -7.72 -5.26 -22.43
N GLU A 19 -6.72 -5.91 -23.00
CA GLU A 19 -5.78 -6.67 -22.19
C GLU A 19 -5.17 -5.64 -21.24
N GLU A 20 -5.52 -5.74 -19.97
CA GLU A 20 -4.77 -5.06 -18.92
C GLU A 20 -3.30 -5.45 -19.13
N GLU A 21 -2.48 -4.48 -19.50
CA GLU A 21 -1.02 -4.66 -19.53
C GLU A 21 -0.61 -5.05 -18.09
N ARG A 22 -0.37 -6.32 -17.90
CA ARG A 22 0.19 -6.82 -16.65
C ARG A 22 1.53 -6.14 -16.46
N PRO A 23 1.88 -5.68 -15.26
CA PRO A 23 3.15 -5.03 -15.02
C PRO A 23 4.26 -5.89 -15.62
N GLY A 24 5.05 -5.29 -16.53
CA GLY A 24 6.12 -5.98 -17.25
C GLY A 24 7.11 -6.53 -16.24
N TYR A 25 7.16 -7.84 -16.13
CA TYR A 25 8.16 -8.53 -15.30
C TYR A 25 9.52 -8.26 -15.92
N ALA A 26 10.50 -7.90 -15.06
CA ALA A 26 11.89 -7.89 -15.48
C ALA A 26 12.23 -9.28 -16.05
N THR A 27 12.69 -9.32 -17.30
CA THR A 27 12.97 -10.56 -18.02
C THR A 27 14.08 -11.30 -17.28
N GLY A 28 13.75 -12.38 -16.56
CA GLY A 28 14.72 -13.24 -15.86
C GLY A 28 14.32 -13.75 -14.48
N GLU A 29 13.30 -13.19 -13.84
CA GLU A 29 12.86 -13.68 -12.52
C GLU A 29 11.88 -14.85 -12.67
N LEU A 30 12.22 -15.97 -12.00
CA LEU A 30 11.40 -17.18 -12.04
C LEU A 30 10.10 -17.05 -11.27
N ILE A 31 10.10 -16.25 -10.21
CA ILE A 31 8.90 -15.93 -9.40
C ILE A 31 8.74 -14.42 -9.22
N PHE A 32 7.50 -13.97 -9.13
CA PHE A 32 7.15 -12.57 -8.85
C PHE A 32 5.88 -12.47 -8.00
N PRO A 33 5.90 -11.70 -6.90
CA PRO A 33 7.07 -11.07 -6.25
C PRO A 33 8.12 -12.09 -5.80
N ASP A 34 9.37 -11.65 -5.62
CA ASP A 34 10.43 -12.53 -5.13
C ASP A 34 10.32 -12.72 -3.61
N TYR A 35 9.81 -13.87 -3.21
CA TYR A 35 9.65 -14.28 -1.81
C TYR A 35 10.77 -15.22 -1.34
N ARG A 36 11.90 -15.30 -2.03
CA ARG A 36 13.01 -16.16 -1.62
C ARG A 36 13.63 -15.69 -0.33
N ASN A 37 13.68 -16.60 0.64
CA ASN A 37 14.33 -16.40 1.93
C ASN A 37 13.81 -15.18 2.73
N VAL A 38 12.58 -14.76 2.51
CA VAL A 38 11.93 -13.72 3.30
C VAL A 38 11.41 -14.30 4.61
N THR A 39 11.30 -13.44 5.62
CA THR A 39 10.59 -13.75 6.86
C THR A 39 9.26 -13.04 6.84
N ILE A 40 8.18 -13.77 7.12
CA ILE A 40 6.81 -13.24 7.17
C ILE A 40 6.21 -13.47 8.56
N PRO A 41 5.32 -12.61 9.05
CA PRO A 41 4.57 -12.88 10.26
C PRO A 41 3.47 -13.93 10.01
N VAL A 42 3.13 -14.68 11.05
CA VAL A 42 2.13 -15.77 10.99
C VAL A 42 0.72 -15.30 10.67
N ASP A 43 0.43 -14.04 10.94
CA ASP A 43 -0.89 -13.40 10.77
C ASP A 43 -1.03 -12.57 9.48
N ILE A 44 -0.03 -12.59 8.58
CA ILE A 44 -0.12 -11.89 7.29
C ILE A 44 -1.15 -12.54 6.35
N ALA A 45 -1.79 -11.74 5.52
CA ALA A 45 -2.67 -12.20 4.44
C ALA A 45 -1.94 -13.15 3.46
N PRO A 46 -2.67 -14.04 2.75
CA PRO A 46 -2.07 -14.98 1.82
C PRO A 46 -1.15 -14.33 0.79
N LEU A 47 0.08 -14.82 0.67
CA LEU A 47 1.04 -14.33 -0.32
C LEU A 47 0.84 -15.04 -1.66
N SER A 48 0.19 -14.37 -2.60
CA SER A 48 0.10 -14.87 -3.99
C SER A 48 1.37 -14.54 -4.77
N PHE A 49 1.81 -15.44 -5.64
CA PHE A 49 2.94 -15.18 -6.52
C PHE A 49 2.78 -15.85 -7.88
N TYR A 50 3.42 -15.28 -8.87
CA TYR A 50 3.49 -15.81 -10.22
C TYR A 50 4.75 -16.66 -10.40
N VAL A 51 4.62 -17.74 -11.20
CA VAL A 51 5.76 -18.52 -11.68
C VAL A 51 5.94 -18.23 -13.17
N ASN A 52 7.12 -17.75 -13.54
CA ASN A 52 7.45 -17.32 -14.90
C ASN A 52 8.45 -18.28 -15.55
N LEU A 53 7.96 -19.42 -16.03
CA LEU A 53 8.76 -20.36 -16.83
C LEU A 53 8.51 -20.11 -18.33
N PRO A 54 9.56 -20.11 -19.18
CA PRO A 54 9.43 -19.83 -20.62
C PRO A 54 8.48 -20.77 -21.34
N GLU A 55 8.41 -22.02 -20.93
CA GLU A 55 7.56 -23.08 -21.50
C GLU A 55 6.58 -23.60 -20.44
N MET A 56 5.59 -22.78 -20.07
CA MET A 56 4.50 -23.25 -19.22
C MET A 56 3.48 -24.05 -20.04
N ASN A 57 3.60 -25.34 -19.93
CA ASN A 57 2.58 -26.30 -20.32
C ASN A 57 2.05 -26.98 -19.03
N GLU A 58 1.11 -27.92 -19.19
CA GLU A 58 0.44 -28.63 -18.07
C GLU A 58 1.38 -29.41 -17.12
N ASN A 59 2.68 -29.27 -17.29
CA ASN A 59 3.73 -30.04 -16.65
C ASN A 59 4.53 -29.25 -15.60
N VAL A 60 3.93 -28.22 -14.99
CA VAL A 60 4.55 -27.45 -13.91
C VAL A 60 3.73 -27.59 -12.65
N GLN A 61 4.38 -27.83 -11.54
CA GLN A 61 3.76 -27.80 -10.22
C GLN A 61 4.62 -27.05 -9.21
N VAL A 62 3.96 -26.50 -8.19
CA VAL A 62 4.61 -25.86 -7.05
C VAL A 62 4.20 -26.58 -5.79
N SER A 63 5.17 -27.11 -5.06
CA SER A 63 4.93 -27.73 -3.76
C SER A 63 5.36 -26.78 -2.65
N LEU A 64 4.45 -26.54 -1.70
CA LEU A 64 4.69 -25.74 -0.50
C LEU A 64 4.47 -26.64 0.70
N SER A 65 5.56 -26.97 1.38
CA SER A 65 5.55 -27.92 2.51
C SER A 65 4.78 -29.22 2.13
N THR A 66 3.57 -29.38 2.62
CA THR A 66 2.73 -30.58 2.40
C THR A 66 1.74 -30.47 1.24
N ARG A 67 1.61 -29.30 0.62
CA ARG A 67 0.63 -29.03 -0.44
C ARG A 67 1.28 -28.85 -1.81
N THR A 68 0.60 -29.32 -2.86
CA THR A 68 1.07 -29.21 -4.25
C THR A 68 0.02 -28.57 -5.13
N TYR A 69 0.41 -27.55 -5.88
CA TYR A 69 -0.41 -26.80 -6.80
C TYR A 69 0.06 -27.04 -8.24
N LYS A 70 -0.85 -27.53 -9.09
CA LYS A 70 -0.57 -27.72 -10.53
C LYS A 70 -0.86 -26.45 -11.28
N LEU A 71 0.07 -25.99 -12.08
CA LEU A 71 -0.07 -24.85 -12.94
C LEU A 71 -0.47 -25.28 -14.36
N ASN A 72 -1.32 -24.51 -15.00
CA ASN A 72 -1.73 -24.70 -16.39
C ASN A 72 -1.38 -23.47 -17.24
N ARG A 73 -1.59 -23.54 -18.55
CA ARG A 73 -1.30 -22.42 -19.48
C ARG A 73 -2.02 -21.11 -19.13
N GLN A 74 -3.18 -21.18 -18.48
CA GLN A 74 -4.01 -20.02 -18.13
C GLN A 74 -3.72 -19.46 -16.74
N GLY A 75 -3.13 -20.26 -15.84
CA GLY A 75 -2.88 -19.88 -14.44
C GLY A 75 -1.41 -20.00 -14.06
N LYS A 76 -0.66 -18.91 -14.20
CA LYS A 76 0.73 -18.80 -13.72
C LYS A 76 0.82 -18.37 -12.27
N GLU A 77 -0.30 -18.01 -11.66
CA GLU A 77 -0.40 -17.48 -10.31
C GLU A 77 -0.78 -18.57 -9.31
N ILE A 78 -0.01 -18.64 -8.25
CA ILE A 78 -0.34 -19.42 -7.06
C ILE A 78 -1.16 -18.53 -6.15
N ARG A 79 -2.39 -18.95 -5.87
CA ARG A 79 -3.32 -18.29 -4.95
C ARG A 79 -3.72 -19.24 -3.85
N PHE A 80 -3.87 -18.70 -2.65
CA PHE A 80 -4.32 -19.44 -1.48
C PHE A 80 -5.64 -18.86 -1.00
N SER A 81 -6.56 -19.73 -0.58
CA SER A 81 -7.65 -19.31 0.29
C SER A 81 -7.10 -18.94 1.68
N SER A 82 -7.84 -18.13 2.43
CA SER A 82 -7.44 -17.76 3.80
C SER A 82 -7.26 -18.97 4.72
N LEU A 83 -8.07 -20.02 4.52
CA LEU A 83 -7.98 -21.25 5.31
C LEU A 83 -6.71 -22.03 4.99
N GLU A 84 -6.44 -22.27 3.70
CA GLU A 84 -5.22 -22.97 3.25
C GLU A 84 -3.96 -22.25 3.69
N TRP A 85 -3.97 -20.91 3.59
CA TRP A 85 -2.83 -20.08 3.99
C TRP A 85 -2.56 -20.20 5.48
N ARG A 86 -3.62 -20.10 6.30
CA ARG A 86 -3.49 -20.27 7.75
C ARG A 86 -2.92 -21.63 8.13
N GLU A 87 -3.35 -22.69 7.48
CA GLU A 87 -2.79 -24.02 7.71
C GLU A 87 -1.29 -24.09 7.34
N LEU A 88 -0.90 -23.48 6.22
CA LEU A 88 0.50 -23.46 5.78
C LEU A 88 1.41 -22.69 6.75
N VAL A 89 0.98 -21.49 7.19
CA VAL A 89 1.82 -20.65 8.07
C VAL A 89 1.82 -21.11 9.54
N THR A 90 0.85 -21.92 9.96
CA THR A 90 0.80 -22.44 11.33
C THR A 90 1.38 -23.84 11.48
N SER A 91 1.67 -24.54 10.37
CA SER A 91 2.16 -25.91 10.41
C SER A 91 3.64 -26.03 10.79
N ASP A 92 4.45 -25.04 10.41
CA ASP A 92 5.90 -25.04 10.64
C ASP A 92 6.43 -23.59 10.62
N SER A 93 7.59 -23.37 11.23
CA SER A 93 8.32 -22.08 11.18
C SER A 93 9.04 -21.84 9.84
N VAL A 94 9.09 -22.83 8.96
CA VAL A 94 9.74 -22.76 7.64
C VAL A 94 8.87 -23.42 6.59
N MET A 95 8.44 -22.65 5.62
CA MET A 95 7.75 -23.14 4.43
C MET A 95 8.78 -23.41 3.34
N ASN A 96 8.96 -24.67 2.95
CA ASN A 96 9.81 -25.03 1.82
C ASN A 96 8.99 -24.98 0.53
N VAL A 97 9.47 -24.26 -0.45
CA VAL A 97 8.84 -24.10 -1.77
C VAL A 97 9.70 -24.79 -2.82
N TYR A 98 9.08 -25.65 -3.62
CA TYR A 98 9.72 -26.35 -4.73
C TYR A 98 8.94 -26.10 -6.01
N ILE A 99 9.62 -25.57 -7.02
CA ILE A 99 9.07 -25.41 -8.37
C ILE A 99 9.58 -26.58 -9.21
N GLN A 100 8.67 -27.35 -9.75
CA GLN A 100 9.00 -28.60 -10.44
C GLN A 100 8.39 -28.60 -11.84
N LYS A 101 9.16 -29.10 -12.81
CA LYS A 101 8.74 -29.34 -14.19
C LYS A 101 8.80 -30.84 -14.49
N LYS A 102 7.81 -31.36 -15.20
CA LYS A 102 7.80 -32.75 -15.63
C LYS A 102 8.59 -32.89 -16.95
N ILE A 103 9.66 -33.70 -16.90
CA ILE A 103 10.50 -34.02 -18.05
C ILE A 103 10.56 -35.55 -18.13
N ASP A 104 10.28 -36.13 -19.30
CA ASP A 104 10.31 -37.60 -19.52
C ASP A 104 9.54 -38.38 -18.44
N HIS A 105 8.33 -37.89 -18.10
CA HIS A 105 7.44 -38.46 -17.06
C HIS A 105 7.92 -38.31 -15.61
N LEU A 106 9.10 -37.73 -15.35
CA LEU A 106 9.68 -37.51 -14.03
C LEU A 106 9.55 -36.02 -13.63
N TRP A 107 9.28 -35.79 -12.33
CA TRP A 107 9.28 -34.43 -11.77
C TRP A 107 10.71 -34.01 -11.41
N ASN A 108 11.20 -32.98 -12.08
CA ASN A 108 12.52 -32.40 -11.83
C ASN A 108 12.36 -31.04 -11.13
N CYS A 109 13.10 -30.83 -10.05
CA CYS A 109 13.13 -29.55 -9.36
C CYS A 109 13.90 -28.53 -10.22
N VAL A 110 13.23 -27.45 -10.56
CA VAL A 110 13.79 -26.33 -11.35
C VAL A 110 14.33 -25.25 -10.42
N ASP A 111 13.64 -25.03 -9.30
CA ASP A 111 14.02 -24.06 -8.27
C ASP A 111 13.45 -24.46 -6.92
N SER A 112 14.13 -24.03 -5.85
CA SER A 112 13.65 -24.21 -4.49
C SER A 112 14.12 -23.09 -3.59
N PHE A 113 13.24 -22.68 -2.67
CA PHE A 113 13.53 -21.62 -1.70
C PHE A 113 12.73 -21.82 -0.43
N LYS A 114 13.02 -21.00 0.57
CA LYS A 114 12.36 -21.02 1.86
C LYS A 114 11.65 -19.70 2.12
N ILE A 115 10.52 -19.79 2.82
CA ILE A 115 9.86 -18.67 3.48
C ILE A 115 9.87 -18.96 4.96
N TYR A 116 10.45 -18.06 5.76
CA TYR A 116 10.51 -18.19 7.21
C TYR A 116 9.28 -17.56 7.83
N ILE A 117 8.73 -18.17 8.87
CA ILE A 117 7.52 -17.69 9.53
C ILE A 117 7.88 -17.31 10.95
N SER A 118 7.68 -16.02 11.26
CA SER A 118 7.80 -15.50 12.63
C SER A 118 6.51 -15.65 13.37
N SER A 119 6.60 -16.06 14.64
CA SER A 119 5.48 -16.04 15.57
C SER A 119 5.15 -14.64 16.11
N ASP A 120 6.01 -13.66 15.85
CA ASP A 120 5.79 -12.28 16.27
C ASP A 120 4.65 -11.67 15.44
N PRO A 121 3.61 -11.12 16.09
CA PRO A 121 2.53 -10.47 15.37
C PRO A 121 2.98 -9.14 14.77
N ILE A 122 2.33 -8.72 13.69
CA ILE A 122 2.44 -7.36 13.14
C ILE A 122 1.24 -6.52 13.52
N ASP A 123 1.37 -5.19 13.36
CA ASP A 123 0.22 -4.31 13.44
C ASP A 123 -0.83 -4.74 12.40
N PRO A 124 -2.11 -4.85 12.78
CA PRO A 124 -3.12 -5.42 11.89
C PRO A 124 -3.45 -4.54 10.69
N TYR A 125 -3.10 -3.25 10.74
CA TYR A 125 -3.43 -2.28 9.70
C TYR A 125 -2.24 -1.43 9.27
N LEU A 126 -2.20 -1.14 7.98
CA LEU A 126 -1.27 -0.19 7.37
C LEU A 126 -2.06 0.98 6.78
N SER A 127 -1.71 2.21 7.17
CA SER A 127 -2.22 3.42 6.53
C SER A 127 -1.20 3.97 5.54
N TYR A 128 -1.66 4.36 4.36
CA TYR A 128 -0.80 4.89 3.32
C TYR A 128 -1.52 5.93 2.46
N ARG A 129 -0.75 6.79 1.84
CA ARG A 129 -1.25 7.72 0.84
C ARG A 129 -1.05 7.14 -0.54
N LEU A 130 -2.13 7.04 -1.30
CA LEU A 130 -2.10 6.72 -2.72
C LEU A 130 -2.19 8.01 -3.54
N ILE A 131 -1.27 8.20 -4.46
CA ILE A 131 -1.20 9.33 -5.38
C ILE A 131 -0.81 8.82 -6.75
N GLU A 132 -1.50 9.29 -7.79
CA GLU A 132 -1.17 8.93 -9.16
C GLU A 132 0.23 9.42 -9.56
N PRO A 133 0.92 8.73 -10.47
CA PRO A 133 2.14 9.24 -11.07
C PRO A 133 1.89 10.60 -11.72
N GLY A 134 2.84 11.53 -11.58
CA GLY A 134 2.65 12.91 -12.05
C GLY A 134 2.11 13.82 -10.95
N TYR A 135 2.77 13.82 -9.84
CA TYR A 135 2.47 14.55 -8.59
C TYR A 135 2.22 16.08 -8.75
N GLU A 136 2.50 16.63 -9.89
CA GLU A 136 2.18 18.04 -10.22
C GLU A 136 0.67 18.27 -10.34
N VAL A 137 -0.06 17.21 -10.63
CA VAL A 137 -1.50 17.21 -10.78
C VAL A 137 -2.10 16.28 -9.73
N TRP A 138 -2.17 16.74 -8.48
CA TRP A 138 -2.79 15.98 -7.39
C TRP A 138 -4.33 15.97 -7.49
N GLY A 139 -4.80 15.74 -8.73
CA GLY A 139 -6.21 15.63 -9.03
C GLY A 139 -6.87 14.42 -8.39
N ASN A 140 -6.09 13.35 -8.17
CA ASN A 140 -6.60 12.09 -7.63
C ASN A 140 -5.63 11.56 -6.58
N MET A 141 -5.99 11.68 -5.31
CA MET A 141 -5.23 11.14 -4.19
C MET A 141 -6.13 10.78 -3.02
N GLY A 142 -5.65 9.89 -2.18
CA GLY A 142 -6.35 9.53 -0.96
C GLY A 142 -5.43 8.98 0.11
N ILE A 143 -5.94 8.90 1.32
CA ILE A 143 -5.36 8.14 2.42
C ILE A 143 -6.22 6.91 2.59
N TYR A 144 -5.60 5.76 2.55
CA TYR A 144 -6.22 4.46 2.65
C TYR A 144 -5.68 3.70 3.84
N GLN A 145 -6.47 2.77 4.29
CA GLN A 145 -6.12 1.85 5.36
C GLN A 145 -6.36 0.43 4.88
N ARG A 146 -5.37 -0.42 5.05
CA ARG A 146 -5.42 -1.81 4.62
C ARG A 146 -5.21 -2.74 5.80
N CYS A 147 -6.09 -3.73 5.91
CA CYS A 147 -5.89 -4.85 6.83
C CYS A 147 -4.79 -5.77 6.29
N LEU A 148 -3.76 -6.01 7.09
CA LEU A 148 -2.63 -6.86 6.67
C LEU A 148 -2.94 -8.35 6.78
N ALA A 149 -4.03 -8.73 7.45
CA ALA A 149 -4.43 -10.12 7.62
C ALA A 149 -5.35 -10.66 6.51
N ASN A 150 -6.02 -9.80 5.70
CA ASN A 150 -7.09 -10.25 4.79
C ASN A 150 -7.25 -9.45 3.49
N TYR A 151 -6.37 -8.50 3.18
CA TYR A 151 -6.46 -7.60 2.02
C TYR A 151 -7.61 -6.58 2.02
N GLU A 152 -8.45 -6.52 3.02
CA GLU A 152 -9.49 -5.49 3.09
C GLU A 152 -8.87 -4.11 3.11
N GLU A 153 -9.38 -3.22 2.26
CA GLU A 153 -8.91 -1.87 2.10
C GLU A 153 -10.08 -0.91 2.14
N GLY A 154 -9.92 0.17 2.90
CA GLY A 154 -10.91 1.24 3.01
C GLY A 154 -10.27 2.61 2.85
N ALA A 155 -11.00 3.53 2.21
CA ALA A 155 -10.57 4.91 2.13
C ALA A 155 -10.85 5.64 3.45
N ILE A 156 -9.81 6.25 4.03
CA ILE A 156 -9.93 7.22 5.13
C ILE A 156 -10.37 8.56 4.56
N PHE A 157 -9.73 8.99 3.48
CA PHE A 157 -10.03 10.24 2.81
C PHE A 157 -9.70 10.13 1.31
N GLU A 158 -10.59 10.69 0.47
CA GLU A 158 -10.37 10.82 -0.98
C GLU A 158 -10.66 12.26 -1.41
N ASN A 159 -9.70 12.88 -2.09
CA ASN A 159 -9.88 14.25 -2.57
C ASN A 159 -10.84 14.37 -3.75
N SER A 160 -11.21 13.26 -4.39
CA SER A 160 -12.29 13.22 -5.38
C SER A 160 -13.63 13.68 -4.83
N ARG A 161 -13.86 13.53 -3.52
CA ARG A 161 -15.06 13.98 -2.81
C ARG A 161 -15.03 15.44 -2.45
N VAL A 162 -13.86 16.04 -2.34
CA VAL A 162 -13.65 17.45 -1.98
C VAL A 162 -12.58 18.02 -2.92
N LYS A 163 -13.01 18.75 -3.93
CA LYS A 163 -12.12 19.27 -4.98
C LYS A 163 -11.00 20.13 -4.40
N GLU A 164 -9.81 20.02 -5.01
CA GLU A 164 -8.65 20.88 -4.75
C GLU A 164 -8.03 20.76 -3.35
N ILE A 165 -8.27 19.65 -2.66
CA ILE A 165 -7.62 19.36 -1.38
C ILE A 165 -6.50 18.35 -1.56
N CYS A 166 -5.32 18.72 -1.10
CA CYS A 166 -4.18 17.83 -0.90
C CYS A 166 -4.18 17.33 0.54
N VAL A 167 -3.95 16.04 0.74
CA VAL A 167 -3.82 15.44 2.07
C VAL A 167 -2.47 14.75 2.22
N ASN A 168 -1.87 14.91 3.39
CA ASN A 168 -0.59 14.29 3.73
C ASN A 168 -0.38 14.27 5.25
N CYS A 169 0.84 13.91 5.66
CA CYS A 169 1.26 13.89 7.07
C CYS A 169 0.30 13.07 7.92
N HIS A 170 -0.05 11.86 7.46
CA HIS A 170 -0.92 10.95 8.17
C HIS A 170 -0.12 9.98 9.06
N THR A 171 -0.73 9.61 10.17
CA THR A 171 -0.22 8.56 11.06
C THR A 171 -1.34 8.04 11.95
N THR A 172 -1.24 6.77 12.36
CA THR A 172 -2.16 6.12 13.28
C THR A 172 -1.57 6.08 14.69
N ASN A 173 -2.42 6.01 15.71
CA ASN A 173 -1.98 5.77 17.08
C ASN A 173 -1.63 4.29 17.28
N GLN A 174 -0.34 3.97 17.27
CA GLN A 174 0.18 2.61 17.47
C GLN A 174 -0.52 1.55 16.58
N GLY A 175 -0.72 1.86 15.29
CA GLY A 175 -1.41 0.95 14.37
C GLY A 175 -2.93 0.84 14.57
N ASN A 176 -3.52 1.61 15.49
CA ASN A 176 -4.97 1.60 15.72
C ASN A 176 -5.71 2.23 14.53
N PRO A 177 -6.56 1.48 13.82
CA PRO A 177 -7.27 1.96 12.64
C PRO A 177 -8.34 3.01 12.94
N GLU A 178 -8.77 3.14 14.18
CA GLU A 178 -9.84 4.06 14.60
C GLU A 178 -9.29 5.37 15.18
N GLU A 179 -7.97 5.43 15.43
CA GLU A 179 -7.31 6.63 15.93
C GLU A 179 -6.20 7.06 14.97
N TYR A 180 -6.43 8.11 14.23
CA TYR A 180 -5.47 8.63 13.25
C TYR A 180 -5.55 10.14 13.08
N ILE A 181 -4.51 10.68 12.48
CA ILE A 181 -4.39 12.11 12.18
C ILE A 181 -3.84 12.30 10.78
N PHE A 182 -4.32 13.34 10.10
CA PHE A 182 -3.76 13.79 8.82
C PHE A 182 -3.91 15.30 8.65
N HIS A 183 -3.12 15.87 7.75
CA HIS A 183 -3.16 17.29 7.43
C HIS A 183 -3.73 17.52 6.04
N GLN A 184 -4.61 18.51 5.89
CA GLN A 184 -5.22 18.93 4.61
C GLN A 184 -4.91 20.37 4.26
N ARG A 185 -4.73 20.65 2.97
CA ARG A 185 -4.48 21.97 2.38
C ARG A 185 -4.92 22.02 0.91
N PRO A 186 -5.20 23.18 0.26
CA PRO A 186 -5.36 24.49 0.88
C PRO A 186 -6.63 24.59 1.72
N LYS A 187 -7.31 25.68 1.70
CA LYS A 187 -8.54 25.87 2.50
C LYS A 187 -9.71 25.00 2.02
N PRO A 188 -10.45 24.34 2.97
CA PRO A 188 -10.26 24.46 4.42
C PRO A 188 -9.01 23.69 4.87
N ALA A 189 -7.95 24.43 5.20
CA ALA A 189 -6.72 23.85 5.74
C ALA A 189 -6.94 23.45 7.20
N GLY A 190 -6.28 22.37 7.62
CA GLY A 190 -6.34 21.95 9.01
C GLY A 190 -5.70 20.59 9.23
N THR A 191 -5.50 20.30 10.49
CA THR A 191 -5.06 18.99 10.95
C THR A 191 -6.26 18.26 11.53
N ILE A 192 -6.66 17.20 10.87
CA ILE A 192 -7.82 16.39 11.26
C ILE A 192 -7.35 15.28 12.18
N LEU A 193 -7.93 15.22 13.35
CA LEU A 193 -7.77 14.13 14.32
C LEU A 193 -9.06 13.32 14.38
N VAL A 194 -8.96 12.02 14.20
CA VAL A 194 -10.04 11.06 14.45
C VAL A 194 -9.65 10.24 15.68
N LYS A 195 -10.54 10.23 16.65
CA LYS A 195 -10.36 9.49 17.91
C LYS A 195 -11.72 9.17 18.52
N ASP A 196 -11.89 7.93 18.97
CA ASP A 196 -13.14 7.46 19.61
C ASP A 196 -14.39 7.73 18.74
N GLY A 197 -14.27 7.59 17.41
CA GLY A 197 -15.34 7.89 16.44
C GLY A 197 -15.64 9.39 16.24
N VAL A 198 -14.90 10.28 16.91
CA VAL A 198 -15.07 11.73 16.78
C VAL A 198 -14.04 12.31 15.82
N VAL A 199 -14.52 13.06 14.83
CA VAL A 199 -13.69 13.82 13.89
C VAL A 199 -13.53 15.24 14.40
N SER A 200 -12.30 15.65 14.66
CA SER A 200 -11.96 16.99 15.16
C SER A 200 -11.01 17.70 14.20
N ASN A 201 -11.31 18.94 13.86
CA ASN A 201 -10.33 19.79 13.19
C ASN A 201 -9.56 20.55 14.29
N LEU A 202 -8.28 20.23 14.43
CA LEU A 202 -7.42 20.88 15.40
C LEU A 202 -7.20 22.34 14.97
N ASN A 203 -7.50 23.27 15.85
CA ASN A 203 -7.13 24.64 15.61
C ASN A 203 -5.60 24.77 15.69
N THR A 204 -4.97 25.09 14.59
CA THR A 204 -3.49 25.25 14.49
C THR A 204 -3.07 26.71 14.36
N ASP A 205 -4.01 27.62 14.38
CA ASP A 205 -3.75 29.08 14.27
C ASP A 205 -3.64 29.70 15.65
N TYR A 206 -2.60 29.29 16.40
CA TYR A 206 -2.35 29.76 17.77
C TYR A 206 -1.51 31.03 17.83
N SER A 207 -0.67 31.27 16.83
CA SER A 207 0.21 32.43 16.79
C SER A 207 0.78 32.64 15.38
N GLU A 208 1.44 33.77 15.17
CA GLU A 208 2.19 34.07 13.95
C GLU A 208 3.22 32.95 13.60
N LYS A 209 3.71 32.26 14.61
CA LYS A 209 4.74 31.23 14.49
C LYS A 209 4.16 29.81 14.32
N ILE A 210 2.99 29.55 14.89
CA ILE A 210 2.32 28.23 14.84
C ILE A 210 1.09 28.35 13.97
N LYS A 211 1.23 28.12 12.66
CA LYS A 211 0.13 28.17 11.68
C LYS A 211 -0.20 26.79 11.09
N THR A 212 0.74 25.87 11.09
CA THR A 212 0.55 24.52 10.53
C THR A 212 1.28 23.50 11.37
N LEU A 213 0.59 22.44 11.72
CA LEU A 213 1.16 21.27 12.40
C LEU A 213 1.36 20.17 11.36
N VAL A 214 2.62 19.80 11.08
CA VAL A 214 2.98 18.79 10.09
C VAL A 214 3.85 17.70 10.69
N TYR A 215 4.03 16.60 9.98
CA TYR A 215 4.83 15.45 10.41
C TYR A 215 4.46 14.93 11.80
N PRO A 216 3.19 14.56 12.03
CA PRO A 216 2.74 14.05 13.32
C PRO A 216 3.45 12.73 13.69
N SER A 217 3.78 12.60 14.98
CA SER A 217 4.32 11.39 15.57
C SER A 217 3.66 11.14 16.92
N TRP A 218 2.98 10.00 17.04
CA TRP A 218 2.34 9.61 18.28
C TRP A 218 3.36 9.15 19.33
N HIS A 219 3.16 9.59 20.56
CA HIS A 219 3.82 8.99 21.71
C HIS A 219 3.18 7.63 21.99
N SER A 220 3.98 6.66 22.44
CA SER A 220 3.53 5.28 22.72
C SER A 220 2.36 5.17 23.70
N SER A 221 2.14 6.18 24.56
CA SER A 221 1.00 6.23 25.47
C SER A 221 -0.33 6.64 24.82
N GLY A 222 -0.32 7.09 23.55
CA GLY A 222 -1.49 7.65 22.88
C GLY A 222 -2.01 8.99 23.42
N LYS A 223 -1.29 9.58 24.41
CA LYS A 223 -1.72 10.84 25.08
C LYS A 223 -1.16 12.08 24.40
N TYR A 224 -0.04 11.96 23.71
CA TYR A 224 0.68 13.08 23.12
C TYR A 224 0.98 12.82 21.66
N ILE A 225 0.96 13.88 20.86
CA ILE A 225 1.42 13.88 19.48
C ILE A 225 2.45 14.98 19.32
N ALA A 226 3.64 14.64 18.84
CA ALA A 226 4.64 15.63 18.46
C ALA A 226 4.41 16.04 17.00
N PHE A 227 4.58 17.32 16.72
CA PHE A 227 4.50 17.91 15.40
C PHE A 227 5.73 18.75 15.11
N SER A 228 6.06 18.86 13.84
CA SER A 228 6.97 19.89 13.35
C SER A 228 6.18 21.12 12.92
N VAL A 229 6.71 22.29 13.22
CA VAL A 229 6.22 23.58 12.72
C VAL A 229 7.30 24.15 11.83
N ASN A 230 7.05 24.15 10.52
CA ASN A 230 8.08 24.48 9.54
C ASN A 230 7.75 25.75 8.78
N LYS A 231 8.77 26.57 8.57
CA LYS A 231 8.72 27.65 7.59
C LYS A 231 9.45 27.15 6.33
N THR A 232 8.68 26.79 5.31
CA THR A 232 9.21 26.23 4.08
C THR A 232 9.18 27.23 2.94
N VAL A 233 10.14 27.10 2.01
CA VAL A 233 10.11 27.71 0.69
C VAL A 233 10.08 26.62 -0.35
N GLN A 234 9.19 26.74 -1.31
CA GLN A 234 9.04 25.79 -2.39
C GLN A 234 9.47 26.42 -3.72
N ALA A 235 10.40 25.78 -4.40
CA ALA A 235 10.83 26.16 -5.74
C ALA A 235 10.35 25.12 -6.75
N VAL A 236 9.87 25.58 -7.90
CA VAL A 236 9.44 24.72 -9.01
C VAL A 236 10.38 24.92 -10.19
N HIS A 237 11.00 23.82 -10.64
CA HIS A 237 11.95 23.80 -11.75
C HIS A 237 11.31 23.14 -12.97
N SER A 238 11.03 23.90 -14.02
CA SER A 238 10.33 23.41 -15.22
C SER A 238 11.14 22.43 -16.06
N GLN A 239 12.45 22.43 -15.95
CA GLN A 239 13.35 21.65 -16.81
C GLN A 239 14.23 20.63 -16.07
N HIS A 240 14.09 20.51 -14.74
CA HIS A 240 14.92 19.62 -13.94
C HIS A 240 14.19 18.30 -13.62
N ARG A 241 14.96 17.21 -13.43
CA ARG A 241 14.40 15.90 -13.04
C ARG A 241 13.64 15.97 -11.73
N ASN A 242 14.11 16.75 -10.77
CA ASN A 242 13.41 17.07 -9.54
C ASN A 242 12.66 18.38 -9.74
N ARG A 243 11.42 18.32 -10.13
CA ARG A 243 10.62 19.50 -10.47
C ARG A 243 10.23 20.38 -9.29
N ILE A 244 10.17 19.79 -8.12
CA ILE A 244 9.82 20.49 -6.88
C ILE A 244 10.95 20.31 -5.88
N GLU A 245 11.44 21.42 -5.38
CA GLU A 245 12.40 21.50 -4.30
C GLU A 245 11.75 22.21 -3.12
N VAL A 246 11.85 21.62 -1.93
CA VAL A 246 11.32 22.20 -0.71
C VAL A 246 12.47 22.42 0.26
N MET A 247 12.64 23.66 0.71
CA MET A 247 13.66 24.04 1.68
C MET A 247 12.99 24.47 2.98
N ASP A 248 13.36 23.84 4.08
CA ASP A 248 12.98 24.27 5.41
C ASP A 248 13.94 25.38 5.87
N LEU A 249 13.42 26.60 6.00
CA LEU A 249 14.19 27.74 6.51
C LEU A 249 14.27 27.77 8.02
N HIS A 250 13.26 27.23 8.67
CA HIS A 250 13.16 27.15 10.12
C HIS A 250 12.19 26.04 10.49
N SER A 251 12.51 25.30 11.55
CA SER A 251 11.61 24.27 12.09
C SER A 251 11.67 24.24 13.60
N ASP A 252 10.56 23.88 14.21
CA ASP A 252 10.41 23.76 15.67
C ASP A 252 9.52 22.58 16.01
N ILE A 253 9.52 22.14 17.25
CA ILE A 253 8.70 21.01 17.72
C ILE A 253 7.62 21.53 18.66
N VAL A 254 6.41 21.07 18.41
CA VAL A 254 5.23 21.33 19.24
C VAL A 254 4.61 20.01 19.66
N ILE A 255 4.16 19.89 20.90
CA ILE A 255 3.52 18.70 21.42
C ILE A 255 2.06 19.01 21.75
N LEU A 256 1.15 18.20 21.21
CA LEU A 256 -0.28 18.24 21.55
C LEU A 256 -0.56 17.25 22.70
N ASP A 257 -1.15 17.73 23.79
CA ASP A 257 -1.86 16.89 24.75
C ASP A 257 -3.25 16.60 24.17
N VAL A 258 -3.46 15.37 23.70
CA VAL A 258 -4.68 14.98 22.97
C VAL A 258 -5.93 15.05 23.85
N GLN A 259 -5.81 14.72 25.15
CA GLN A 259 -6.94 14.72 26.08
C GLN A 259 -7.37 16.13 26.47
N LYS A 260 -6.39 17.00 26.68
CA LYS A 260 -6.64 18.38 27.11
C LYS A 260 -6.84 19.34 25.94
N ASN A 261 -6.48 18.91 24.72
CA ASN A 261 -6.42 19.76 23.53
C ASN A 261 -5.56 21.02 23.75
N ILE A 262 -4.39 20.83 24.36
CA ILE A 262 -3.44 21.89 24.68
C ILE A 262 -2.14 21.64 23.93
N LEU A 263 -1.63 22.69 23.25
CA LEU A 263 -0.30 22.66 22.68
C LEU A 263 0.75 23.07 23.71
N LEU A 264 1.76 22.24 23.84
CA LEU A 264 2.96 22.47 24.63
C LEU A 264 4.10 22.81 23.67
N THR A 265 4.75 23.92 23.89
CA THR A 265 5.90 24.36 23.10
C THR A 265 6.97 24.89 24.03
N SER A 266 8.23 24.81 23.61
CA SER A 266 9.29 25.59 24.26
C SER A 266 9.07 27.08 23.92
N SER A 267 9.79 27.96 24.59
CA SER A 267 9.70 29.41 24.29
C SER A 267 10.08 29.67 22.83
N LEU A 268 9.08 29.81 22.00
CA LEU A 268 9.21 30.24 20.61
C LEU A 268 9.42 31.74 20.52
#